data_e1cd4c15c16fe03377c8f56f95311111
#
_entry.id   e1cd4c15c16fe03377c8f56f95311111
#
_cell.length_a   1.000
_cell.length_b   1.000
_cell.length_c   1.000
_cell.angle_alpha   90.00
_cell.angle_beta   90.00
_cell.angle_gamma   90.00
#
_symmetry.space_group_name_H-M   'P 1'
#
loop_
_entity.id
_entity.type
_entity.pdbx_description
1 polymer ?
#
loop_
_entity_poly.entity_id
_entity_poly.type
_entity_poly.pdbx_seq_one_letter_code
_entity_poly.pdbx_strand_id
1 'polypeptide(L)'
;MKKFFLLVIFFNFFYNYCAYSIESYVVLKVNNKIVTNVDIDNEYRYLLALSSELQNVGEEIVMKLAKNSIIREKIKEEELMKHYDLSVKNKFIDEIISGFFKKMGMKNINEFKNYLLEYNLNFEDIEKKIGIEAAWNDLVYKKFANRIELNELELKNKIKKDISNRKEQNIYSISEILFTAENFEEFQKKSKSIEKSILELGFNNAANIHSISDSAKLGGKIGWVNESQLNKIIKKEIINLKIGDFTKSITLPGGFIIIKLNDKKKEEINLNFEEEFNRQIISEKNSQLKQFSEIYFKKIKKNSTISEQ
;
A
#
# COMPACT_ATOMS: atom_id res chain seq x y z
N MET A 1 -83.07 -0.50 18.00
CA MET A 1 -81.64 -0.60 18.40
C MET A 1 -80.86 -1.25 17.24
N LYS A 2 -80.15 -0.44 16.40
CA LYS A 2 -79.37 -0.91 15.27
C LYS A 2 -77.93 -1.11 15.76
N LYS A 3 -77.47 -2.36 15.72
CA LYS A 3 -76.03 -2.69 16.01
C LYS A 3 -75.22 -2.34 14.79
N PHE A 4 -74.31 -1.36 14.95
CA PHE A 4 -73.32 -0.98 13.92
C PHE A 4 -72.14 -1.93 14.06
N PHE A 5 -71.98 -2.77 13.04
CA PHE A 5 -70.86 -3.72 12.93
C PHE A 5 -69.71 -2.99 12.20
N LEU A 6 -68.70 -2.55 12.97
CA LEU A 6 -67.53 -1.89 12.41
C LEU A 6 -66.54 -2.95 11.95
N LEU A 7 -66.48 -3.15 10.65
CA LEU A 7 -65.54 -4.06 10.01
C LEU A 7 -64.21 -3.34 9.88
N VAL A 8 -63.26 -3.64 10.76
CA VAL A 8 -61.88 -3.15 10.68
C VAL A 8 -61.12 -4.00 9.66
N ILE A 9 -60.96 -3.46 8.45
CA ILE A 9 -60.10 -4.06 7.45
C ILE A 9 -58.69 -3.82 7.85
N PHE A 10 -58.02 -4.85 8.34
CA PHE A 10 -56.58 -4.85 8.63
C PHE A 10 -55.85 -4.92 7.27
N PHE A 11 -55.46 -3.77 6.71
CA PHE A 11 -54.62 -3.71 5.52
C PHE A 11 -53.20 -4.04 5.94
N ASN A 12 -52.87 -5.34 5.90
CA ASN A 12 -51.48 -5.80 6.00
C ASN A 12 -50.70 -5.32 4.78
N PHE A 13 -50.04 -4.19 4.90
CA PHE A 13 -48.97 -3.80 4.01
C PHE A 13 -47.81 -4.79 4.19
N PHE A 14 -47.80 -5.86 3.40
CA PHE A 14 -46.59 -6.64 3.20
C PHE A 14 -45.59 -5.74 2.45
N TYR A 15 -44.74 -5.07 3.22
CA TYR A 15 -43.51 -4.53 2.66
C TYR A 15 -42.70 -5.72 2.18
N ASN A 16 -42.76 -6.01 0.89
CA ASN A 16 -41.81 -6.87 0.26
C ASN A 16 -40.45 -6.17 0.35
N TYR A 17 -39.70 -6.46 1.42
CA TYR A 17 -38.27 -6.23 1.39
C TYR A 17 -37.71 -7.16 0.32
N CYS A 18 -37.50 -6.65 -0.88
CA CYS A 18 -36.60 -7.30 -1.83
C CYS A 18 -35.23 -7.33 -1.15
N ALA A 19 -34.91 -8.43 -0.51
CA ALA A 19 -33.55 -8.75 -0.19
C ALA A 19 -32.82 -8.89 -1.53
N TYR A 20 -32.06 -7.88 -1.91
CA TYR A 20 -31.12 -8.00 -3.01
C TYR A 20 -30.07 -9.03 -2.58
N SER A 21 -30.28 -10.27 -2.96
CA SER A 21 -29.27 -11.31 -2.87
C SER A 21 -28.21 -10.96 -3.92
N ILE A 22 -27.04 -10.55 -3.47
CA ILE A 22 -25.89 -10.44 -4.36
C ILE A 22 -25.55 -11.87 -4.79
N GLU A 23 -25.82 -12.19 -6.05
CA GLU A 23 -25.46 -13.49 -6.60
C GLU A 23 -23.92 -13.61 -6.60
N SER A 24 -23.42 -14.55 -5.82
CA SER A 24 -21.98 -14.79 -5.72
C SER A 24 -21.56 -15.77 -6.81
N TYR A 25 -20.64 -15.36 -7.67
CA TYR A 25 -20.05 -16.22 -8.69
C TYR A 25 -18.53 -16.14 -8.69
N VAL A 26 -17.89 -17.17 -9.21
CA VAL A 26 -16.44 -17.25 -9.31
C VAL A 26 -15.98 -16.38 -10.47
N VAL A 27 -15.04 -15.47 -10.23
CA VAL A 27 -14.44 -14.62 -11.26
C VAL A 27 -13.10 -15.18 -11.73
N LEU A 28 -12.31 -15.70 -10.78
CA LEU A 28 -11.02 -16.30 -11.10
C LEU A 28 -10.57 -17.27 -9.99
N LYS A 29 -9.56 -18.06 -10.32
CA LYS A 29 -8.85 -18.92 -9.37
C LYS A 29 -7.38 -18.55 -9.36
N VAL A 30 -6.81 -18.49 -8.17
CA VAL A 30 -5.36 -18.37 -7.94
C VAL A 30 -4.91 -19.68 -7.33
N ASN A 31 -4.25 -20.54 -8.11
CA ASN A 31 -3.99 -21.93 -7.77
C ASN A 31 -5.31 -22.63 -7.34
N ASN A 32 -5.39 -23.07 -6.08
CA ASN A 32 -6.59 -23.71 -5.52
C ASN A 32 -7.53 -22.72 -4.80
N LYS A 33 -7.21 -21.42 -4.76
CA LYS A 33 -8.03 -20.41 -4.09
C LYS A 33 -9.02 -19.80 -5.07
N ILE A 34 -10.28 -19.81 -4.70
CA ILE A 34 -11.37 -19.19 -5.45
C ILE A 34 -11.43 -17.70 -5.09
N VAL A 35 -11.66 -16.86 -6.09
CA VAL A 35 -11.96 -15.43 -5.94
C VAL A 35 -13.31 -15.16 -6.60
N THR A 36 -14.22 -14.63 -5.80
CA THR A 36 -15.60 -14.31 -6.22
C THR A 36 -15.72 -12.81 -6.60
N ASN A 37 -16.82 -12.46 -7.23
CA ASN A 37 -17.20 -11.08 -7.46
C ASN A 37 -17.34 -10.30 -6.13
N VAL A 38 -17.81 -10.97 -5.08
CA VAL A 38 -17.94 -10.35 -3.72
C VAL A 38 -16.58 -10.02 -3.13
N ASP A 39 -15.58 -10.89 -3.30
CA ASP A 39 -14.22 -10.62 -2.85
C ASP A 39 -13.63 -9.40 -3.55
N ILE A 40 -13.85 -9.27 -4.86
CA ILE A 40 -13.36 -8.13 -5.65
C ILE A 40 -14.10 -6.85 -5.25
N ASP A 41 -15.40 -6.90 -5.01
CA ASP A 41 -16.18 -5.75 -4.56
C ASP A 41 -15.76 -5.29 -3.15
N ASN A 42 -15.51 -6.20 -2.22
CA ASN A 42 -14.97 -5.88 -0.91
C ASN A 42 -13.59 -5.21 -1.02
N GLU A 43 -12.72 -5.72 -1.89
CA GLU A 43 -11.40 -5.11 -2.12
C GLU A 43 -11.52 -3.73 -2.79
N TYR A 44 -12.45 -3.57 -3.73
CA TYR A 44 -12.76 -2.28 -4.35
C TYR A 44 -13.13 -1.24 -3.28
N ARG A 45 -14.06 -1.57 -2.38
CA ARG A 45 -14.46 -0.69 -1.28
C ARG A 45 -13.31 -0.42 -0.32
N TYR A 46 -12.48 -1.42 -0.05
CA TYR A 46 -11.28 -1.27 0.78
C TYR A 46 -10.28 -0.29 0.15
N LEU A 47 -10.03 -0.38 -1.14
CA LEU A 47 -9.17 0.58 -1.84
C LEU A 47 -9.73 2.00 -1.78
N LEU A 48 -11.03 2.18 -1.94
CA LEU A 48 -11.68 3.49 -1.80
C LEU A 48 -11.59 4.03 -0.37
N ALA A 49 -11.72 3.17 0.64
CA ALA A 49 -11.55 3.54 2.04
C ALA A 49 -10.12 3.98 2.35
N LEU A 50 -9.10 3.38 1.71
CA LEU A 50 -7.70 3.77 1.90
C LEU A 50 -7.32 5.05 1.16
N SER A 51 -7.95 5.33 0.04
CA SER A 51 -7.65 6.48 -0.81
C SER A 51 -8.92 7.08 -1.38
N SER A 52 -9.40 8.15 -0.75
CA SER A 52 -10.56 8.92 -1.24
C SER A 52 -10.36 9.47 -2.66
N GLU A 53 -9.11 9.64 -3.09
CA GLU A 53 -8.77 10.11 -4.42
C GLU A 53 -9.17 9.10 -5.51
N LEU A 54 -9.22 7.80 -5.18
CA LEU A 54 -9.71 6.75 -6.09
C LEU A 54 -11.19 6.90 -6.43
N GLN A 55 -11.98 7.63 -5.64
CA GLN A 55 -13.37 7.94 -5.96
C GLN A 55 -13.51 8.78 -7.24
N ASN A 56 -12.45 9.52 -7.61
CA ASN A 56 -12.40 10.31 -8.83
C ASN A 56 -11.83 9.53 -10.04
N VAL A 57 -11.47 8.27 -9.84
CA VAL A 57 -10.98 7.37 -10.89
C VAL A 57 -12.13 6.52 -11.40
N GLY A 58 -12.18 6.27 -12.70
CA GLY A 58 -13.23 5.44 -13.29
C GLY A 58 -13.32 4.05 -12.61
N GLU A 59 -14.53 3.62 -12.30
CA GLU A 59 -14.84 2.37 -11.58
C GLU A 59 -14.10 1.16 -12.17
N GLU A 60 -14.06 1.03 -13.50
CA GLU A 60 -13.38 -0.07 -14.19
C GLU A 60 -11.89 -0.17 -13.81
N ILE A 61 -11.21 0.98 -13.68
CA ILE A 61 -9.80 1.02 -13.30
C ILE A 61 -9.63 0.54 -11.86
N VAL A 62 -10.49 1.03 -10.95
CA VAL A 62 -10.42 0.65 -9.53
C VAL A 62 -10.77 -0.83 -9.34
N MET A 63 -11.75 -1.36 -10.08
CA MET A 63 -12.09 -2.79 -10.08
C MET A 63 -10.92 -3.65 -10.58
N LYS A 64 -10.19 -3.20 -11.59
CA LYS A 64 -8.98 -3.89 -12.05
C LYS A 64 -7.87 -3.88 -10.99
N LEU A 65 -7.74 -2.77 -10.26
CA LEU A 65 -6.81 -2.69 -9.11
C LEU A 65 -7.22 -3.66 -8.01
N ALA A 66 -8.50 -3.70 -7.65
CA ALA A 66 -9.05 -4.61 -6.65
C ALA A 66 -8.76 -6.08 -7.03
N LYS A 67 -9.02 -6.45 -8.28
CA LYS A 67 -8.70 -7.79 -8.80
C LYS A 67 -7.21 -8.13 -8.64
N ASN A 68 -6.32 -7.21 -9.01
CA ASN A 68 -4.88 -7.42 -8.87
C ASN A 68 -4.42 -7.50 -7.40
N SER A 69 -5.03 -6.72 -6.53
CA SER A 69 -4.75 -6.72 -5.09
C SER A 69 -5.14 -8.06 -4.46
N ILE A 70 -6.33 -8.57 -4.76
CA ILE A 70 -6.78 -9.89 -4.29
C ILE A 70 -5.88 -11.01 -4.81
N ILE A 71 -5.50 -10.98 -6.07
CA ILE A 71 -4.56 -11.98 -6.62
C ILE A 71 -3.25 -11.96 -5.83
N ARG A 72 -2.71 -10.77 -5.56
CA ARG A 72 -1.48 -10.61 -4.77
C ARG A 72 -1.64 -11.16 -3.34
N GLU A 73 -2.76 -10.86 -2.70
CA GLU A 73 -3.08 -11.36 -1.37
C GLU A 73 -3.17 -12.90 -1.34
N LYS A 74 -3.90 -13.52 -2.27
CA LYS A 74 -4.06 -14.98 -2.34
C LYS A 74 -2.73 -15.71 -2.58
N ILE A 75 -1.86 -15.16 -3.43
CA ILE A 75 -0.50 -15.70 -3.65
C ILE A 75 0.33 -15.62 -2.36
N LYS A 76 0.31 -14.48 -1.65
CA LYS A 76 1.00 -14.33 -0.38
C LYS A 76 0.43 -15.27 0.69
N GLU A 77 -0.89 -15.33 0.83
CA GLU A 77 -1.58 -16.20 1.79
C GLU A 77 -1.18 -17.65 1.59
N GLU A 78 -1.17 -18.14 0.35
CA GLU A 78 -0.77 -19.53 0.05
C GLU A 78 0.70 -19.82 0.40
N GLU A 79 1.59 -18.89 0.07
CA GLU A 79 3.00 -19.04 0.46
C GLU A 79 3.18 -19.02 1.97
N LEU A 80 2.45 -18.14 2.66
CA LEU A 80 2.49 -18.05 4.13
C LEU A 80 1.99 -19.31 4.82
N MET A 81 0.95 -19.96 4.30
CA MET A 81 0.41 -21.21 4.86
C MET A 81 1.42 -22.37 4.88
N LYS A 82 2.52 -22.29 4.12
CA LYS A 82 3.62 -23.25 4.16
C LYS A 82 4.53 -23.05 5.38
N HIS A 83 4.45 -21.89 6.03
CA HIS A 83 5.39 -21.45 7.07
C HIS A 83 4.70 -21.07 8.38
N TYR A 84 3.40 -20.70 8.34
CA TYR A 84 2.64 -20.19 9.47
C TYR A 84 1.25 -20.81 9.55
N ASP A 85 0.77 -20.99 10.76
CA ASP A 85 -0.65 -21.18 11.01
C ASP A 85 -1.33 -19.79 11.05
N LEU A 86 -2.01 -19.43 9.96
CA LEU A 86 -2.69 -18.14 9.83
C LEU A 86 -3.99 -18.05 10.63
N SER A 87 -4.45 -19.14 11.26
CA SER A 87 -5.59 -19.13 12.17
C SER A 87 -5.23 -18.52 13.54
N VAL A 88 -3.95 -18.53 13.88
CA VAL A 88 -3.44 -17.97 15.13
C VAL A 88 -3.22 -16.47 14.97
N LYS A 89 -3.92 -15.67 15.79
CA LYS A 89 -3.74 -14.22 15.78
C LYS A 89 -2.31 -13.85 16.16
N ASN A 90 -1.67 -13.03 15.33
CA ASN A 90 -0.36 -12.48 15.65
C ASN A 90 -0.46 -11.59 16.88
N LYS A 91 0.36 -11.83 17.91
CA LYS A 91 0.38 -11.05 19.17
C LYS A 91 0.67 -9.56 18.98
N PHE A 92 1.27 -9.17 17.86
CA PHE A 92 1.55 -7.77 17.54
C PHE A 92 0.51 -7.12 16.62
N ILE A 93 -0.54 -7.85 16.25
CA ILE A 93 -1.51 -7.34 15.26
C ILE A 93 -2.20 -6.06 15.73
N ASP A 94 -2.50 -5.95 17.01
CA ASP A 94 -3.18 -4.78 17.57
C ASP A 94 -2.28 -3.51 17.51
N GLU A 95 -0.95 -3.68 17.68
CA GLU A 95 0.02 -2.59 17.51
C GLU A 95 0.13 -2.17 16.05
N ILE A 96 0.15 -3.15 15.13
CA ILE A 96 0.22 -2.92 13.68
C ILE A 96 -1.02 -2.17 13.22
N ILE A 97 -2.22 -2.61 13.66
CA ILE A 97 -3.50 -1.96 13.36
C ILE A 97 -3.52 -0.54 13.95
N SER A 98 -3.03 -0.37 15.19
CA SER A 98 -2.92 0.95 15.81
C SER A 98 -2.03 1.89 15.00
N GLY A 99 -0.87 1.41 14.54
CA GLY A 99 -0.01 2.18 13.64
C GLY A 99 -0.66 2.51 12.30
N PHE A 100 -1.50 1.61 11.79
CA PHE A 100 -2.20 1.78 10.52
C PHE A 100 -3.26 2.88 10.60
N PHE A 101 -4.22 2.80 11.52
CA PHE A 101 -5.27 3.80 11.61
C PHE A 101 -4.77 5.18 12.07
N LYS A 102 -3.71 5.24 12.87
CA LYS A 102 -3.06 6.52 13.23
C LYS A 102 -2.47 7.24 12.01
N LYS A 103 -1.90 6.50 11.05
CA LYS A 103 -1.43 7.07 9.78
C LYS A 103 -2.56 7.65 8.93
N MET A 104 -3.78 7.14 9.10
CA MET A 104 -4.99 7.67 8.48
C MET A 104 -5.60 8.84 9.27
N GLY A 105 -4.99 9.26 10.38
CA GLY A 105 -5.44 10.39 11.21
C GLY A 105 -6.47 10.03 12.29
N MET A 106 -6.76 8.74 12.50
CA MET A 106 -7.73 8.28 13.49
C MET A 106 -7.07 8.10 14.88
N LYS A 107 -7.83 8.33 15.94
CA LYS A 107 -7.31 8.34 17.31
C LYS A 107 -7.41 6.98 18.00
N ASN A 108 -8.40 6.18 17.66
CA ASN A 108 -8.68 4.91 18.31
C ASN A 108 -9.33 3.91 17.34
N ILE A 109 -9.38 2.65 17.78
CA ILE A 109 -9.89 1.54 16.99
C ILE A 109 -11.41 1.66 16.68
N ASN A 110 -12.18 2.33 17.54
CA ASN A 110 -13.62 2.49 17.30
C ASN A 110 -13.87 3.48 16.18
N GLU A 111 -13.09 4.57 16.10
CA GLU A 111 -13.12 5.47 14.95
C GLU A 111 -12.79 4.73 13.65
N PHE A 112 -11.79 3.84 13.69
CA PHE A 112 -11.43 3.03 12.53
C PHE A 112 -12.53 2.05 12.14
N LYS A 113 -13.13 1.34 13.11
CA LYS A 113 -14.26 0.43 12.84
C LYS A 113 -15.45 1.17 12.24
N ASN A 114 -15.83 2.32 12.80
CA ASN A 114 -16.91 3.14 12.27
C ASN A 114 -16.62 3.63 10.85
N TYR A 115 -15.39 4.05 10.60
CA TYR A 115 -14.95 4.43 9.27
C TYR A 115 -15.07 3.29 8.25
N LEU A 116 -14.69 2.08 8.60
CA LEU A 116 -14.84 0.91 7.73
C LEU A 116 -16.31 0.61 7.43
N LEU A 117 -17.22 0.79 8.41
CA LEU A 117 -18.65 0.60 8.21
C LEU A 117 -19.25 1.58 7.19
N GLU A 118 -18.73 2.80 7.07
CA GLU A 118 -19.15 3.76 6.03
C GLU A 118 -18.92 3.21 4.61
N TYR A 119 -17.95 2.30 4.46
CA TYR A 119 -17.65 1.61 3.22
C TYR A 119 -18.24 0.19 3.14
N ASN A 120 -19.13 -0.17 4.06
CA ASN A 120 -19.66 -1.53 4.20
C ASN A 120 -18.57 -2.62 4.31
N LEU A 121 -17.51 -2.32 5.04
CA LEU A 121 -16.39 -3.23 5.28
C LEU A 121 -16.46 -3.81 6.69
N ASN A 122 -16.14 -5.11 6.80
CA ASN A 122 -16.02 -5.78 8.08
C ASN A 122 -14.59 -5.59 8.63
N PHE A 123 -14.50 -5.24 9.91
CA PHE A 123 -13.21 -5.05 10.57
C PHE A 123 -12.36 -6.33 10.60
N GLU A 124 -12.98 -7.48 10.85
CA GLU A 124 -12.30 -8.77 10.91
C GLU A 124 -11.62 -9.14 9.59
N ASP A 125 -12.24 -8.82 8.46
CA ASP A 125 -11.65 -9.03 7.14
C ASP A 125 -10.44 -8.12 6.91
N ILE A 126 -10.51 -6.88 7.38
CA ILE A 126 -9.40 -5.93 7.28
C ILE A 126 -8.27 -6.31 8.25
N GLU A 127 -8.60 -6.76 9.46
CA GLU A 127 -7.62 -7.30 10.41
C GLU A 127 -6.86 -8.49 9.78
N LYS A 128 -7.59 -9.42 9.13
CA LYS A 128 -6.97 -10.53 8.42
C LYS A 128 -6.02 -10.07 7.31
N LYS A 129 -6.42 -9.09 6.49
CA LYS A 129 -5.58 -8.51 5.43
C LYS A 129 -4.29 -7.91 5.99
N ILE A 130 -4.40 -7.11 7.05
CA ILE A 130 -3.24 -6.52 7.74
C ILE A 130 -2.37 -7.64 8.32
N GLY A 131 -2.97 -8.69 8.87
CA GLY A 131 -2.28 -9.87 9.38
C GLY A 131 -1.47 -10.60 8.32
N ILE A 132 -2.02 -10.78 7.12
CA ILE A 132 -1.31 -11.39 5.97
C ILE A 132 -0.09 -10.55 5.58
N GLU A 133 -0.24 -9.23 5.47
CA GLU A 133 0.88 -8.34 5.15
C GLU A 133 1.96 -8.34 6.25
N ALA A 134 1.55 -8.36 7.53
CA ALA A 134 2.47 -8.47 8.66
C ALA A 134 3.24 -9.80 8.65
N ALA A 135 2.55 -10.91 8.44
CA ALA A 135 3.17 -12.23 8.33
C ALA A 135 4.10 -12.33 7.11
N TRP A 136 3.72 -11.69 5.99
CA TRP A 136 4.58 -11.61 4.81
C TRP A 136 5.88 -10.86 5.09
N ASN A 137 5.81 -9.74 5.76
CA ASN A 137 6.99 -8.96 6.14
C ASN A 137 7.89 -9.74 7.11
N ASP A 138 7.31 -10.48 8.05
CA ASP A 138 8.05 -11.37 8.96
C ASP A 138 8.74 -12.52 8.20
N LEU A 139 8.05 -13.16 7.26
CA LEU A 139 8.63 -14.20 6.40
C LEU A 139 9.82 -13.67 5.59
N VAL A 140 9.63 -12.51 4.96
CA VAL A 140 10.69 -11.84 4.19
C VAL A 140 11.89 -11.53 5.09
N TYR A 141 11.65 -10.98 6.27
CA TYR A 141 12.70 -10.70 7.24
C TYR A 141 13.47 -12.00 7.62
N LYS A 142 12.77 -13.04 8.05
CA LYS A 142 13.39 -14.31 8.44
C LYS A 142 14.19 -14.95 7.30
N LYS A 143 13.71 -14.81 6.07
CA LYS A 143 14.35 -15.42 4.89
C LYS A 143 15.56 -14.66 4.37
N PHE A 144 15.56 -13.34 4.53
CA PHE A 144 16.53 -12.47 3.86
C PHE A 144 17.33 -11.55 4.80
N ALA A 145 17.04 -11.51 6.11
CA ALA A 145 17.78 -10.67 7.05
C ALA A 145 19.32 -10.91 6.99
N ASN A 146 19.73 -12.16 6.83
CA ASN A 146 21.15 -12.54 6.73
C ASN A 146 21.80 -12.15 5.38
N ARG A 147 21.02 -11.63 4.42
CA ARG A 147 21.51 -11.16 3.11
C ARG A 147 21.58 -9.65 3.03
N ILE A 148 21.24 -8.96 4.13
CA ILE A 148 21.33 -7.52 4.22
C ILE A 148 22.79 -7.16 4.36
N GLU A 149 23.31 -6.38 3.43
CA GLU A 149 24.67 -5.88 3.45
C GLU A 149 24.67 -4.40 3.85
N LEU A 150 25.29 -4.10 4.97
CA LEU A 150 25.42 -2.73 5.48
C LEU A 150 26.90 -2.35 5.51
N ASN A 151 27.24 -1.30 4.79
CA ASN A 151 28.54 -0.67 4.94
C ASN A 151 28.48 0.37 6.08
N GLU A 152 28.54 -0.11 7.32
CA GLU A 152 28.44 0.77 8.50
C GLU A 152 29.54 1.83 8.53
N LEU A 153 30.76 1.51 8.07
CA LEU A 153 31.88 2.46 8.07
C LEU A 153 31.60 3.61 7.10
N GLU A 154 31.14 3.30 5.89
CA GLU A 154 30.75 4.33 4.90
C GLU A 154 29.60 5.18 5.45
N LEU A 155 28.63 4.56 6.07
CA LEU A 155 27.47 5.23 6.67
C LEU A 155 27.90 6.18 7.80
N LYS A 156 28.75 5.72 8.72
CA LYS A 156 29.32 6.55 9.81
C LYS A 156 30.09 7.75 9.26
N ASN A 157 30.95 7.53 8.26
CA ASN A 157 31.73 8.59 7.66
C ASN A 157 30.85 9.62 6.93
N LYS A 158 29.81 9.16 6.25
CA LYS A 158 28.82 10.03 5.60
C LYS A 158 28.11 10.92 6.62
N ILE A 159 27.62 10.33 7.72
CA ILE A 159 26.89 11.05 8.75
C ILE A 159 27.81 12.08 9.45
N LYS A 160 29.04 11.68 9.83
CA LYS A 160 30.02 12.60 10.43
C LYS A 160 30.29 13.80 9.54
N LYS A 161 30.47 13.56 8.23
CA LYS A 161 30.67 14.62 7.24
C LYS A 161 29.44 15.51 7.09
N ASP A 162 28.26 14.91 7.12
CA ASP A 162 26.99 15.64 7.00
C ASP A 162 26.73 16.50 8.24
N ILE A 163 27.04 16.02 9.44
CA ILE A 163 26.94 16.79 10.70
C ILE A 163 27.96 17.93 10.74
N SER A 164 29.22 17.67 10.36
CA SER A 164 30.30 18.68 10.42
C SER A 164 30.14 19.82 9.41
N ASN A 165 29.50 19.54 8.27
CA ASN A 165 29.40 20.49 7.16
C ASN A 165 28.05 21.23 7.09
N ARG A 166 27.07 20.93 7.94
CA ARG A 166 25.72 21.47 7.81
C ARG A 166 25.19 22.01 9.14
N LYS A 167 24.87 23.27 9.14
CA LYS A 167 24.02 23.90 10.17
C LYS A 167 22.53 23.68 9.87
N GLU A 168 22.19 23.45 8.60
CA GLU A 168 20.84 23.24 8.11
C GLU A 168 20.79 22.04 7.16
N GLN A 169 19.73 21.28 7.17
CA GLN A 169 19.43 20.26 6.17
C GLN A 169 18.10 20.54 5.48
N ASN A 170 18.00 20.09 4.24
CA ASN A 170 16.71 20.06 3.58
C ASN A 170 15.93 18.82 4.03
N ILE A 171 14.63 19.01 4.25
CA ILE A 171 13.67 17.94 4.48
C ILE A 171 12.64 18.02 3.36
N TYR A 172 12.36 16.88 2.74
CA TYR A 172 11.48 16.76 1.60
C TYR A 172 10.24 15.95 1.96
N SER A 173 9.05 16.50 1.72
CA SER A 173 7.82 15.72 1.69
C SER A 173 7.68 15.11 0.31
N ILE A 174 7.66 13.76 0.24
CA ILE A 174 7.70 13.05 -1.03
C ILE A 174 6.59 12.01 -1.16
N SER A 175 6.25 11.70 -2.42
CA SER A 175 5.47 10.54 -2.80
C SER A 175 6.24 9.74 -3.84
N GLU A 176 5.98 8.42 -3.92
CA GLU A 176 6.67 7.50 -4.82
C GLU A 176 5.71 6.68 -5.70
N ILE A 177 6.18 6.33 -6.89
CA ILE A 177 5.61 5.26 -7.72
C ILE A 177 6.74 4.27 -8.01
N LEU A 178 6.65 3.07 -7.43
CA LEU A 178 7.60 2.00 -7.67
C LEU A 178 7.02 1.02 -8.69
N PHE A 179 7.77 0.68 -9.73
CA PHE A 179 7.34 -0.29 -10.73
C PHE A 179 8.52 -1.12 -11.24
N THR A 180 8.21 -2.21 -11.93
CA THR A 180 9.22 -3.10 -12.49
C THR A 180 8.96 -3.36 -13.96
N ALA A 181 10.00 -3.67 -14.70
CA ALA A 181 9.92 -4.13 -16.08
C ALA A 181 10.89 -5.30 -16.29
N GLU A 182 10.55 -6.22 -17.19
CA GLU A 182 11.37 -7.38 -17.49
C GLU A 182 12.44 -7.06 -18.55
N ASN A 183 12.15 -6.08 -19.41
CA ASN A 183 13.04 -5.63 -20.48
C ASN A 183 12.86 -4.14 -20.76
N PHE A 184 13.71 -3.61 -21.66
CA PHE A 184 13.71 -2.18 -21.98
C PHE A 184 12.44 -1.71 -22.69
N GLU A 185 11.83 -2.52 -23.54
CA GLU A 185 10.58 -2.18 -24.24
C GLU A 185 9.43 -2.03 -23.25
N GLU A 186 9.29 -2.99 -22.34
CA GLU A 186 8.29 -2.93 -21.26
C GLU A 186 8.52 -1.72 -20.35
N PHE A 187 9.78 -1.42 -20.00
CA PHE A 187 10.13 -0.22 -19.24
C PHE A 187 9.65 1.04 -19.94
N GLN A 188 9.93 1.20 -21.22
CA GLN A 188 9.49 2.39 -21.97
C GLN A 188 7.97 2.51 -22.01
N LYS A 189 7.26 1.39 -22.24
CA LYS A 189 5.80 1.36 -22.28
C LYS A 189 5.20 1.73 -20.92
N LYS A 190 5.70 1.12 -19.84
CA LYS A 190 5.21 1.39 -18.47
C LYS A 190 5.52 2.83 -18.05
N SER A 191 6.75 3.31 -18.27
CA SER A 191 7.16 4.67 -17.93
C SER A 191 6.26 5.71 -18.60
N LYS A 192 6.00 5.58 -19.91
CA LYS A 192 5.10 6.48 -20.64
C LYS A 192 3.64 6.38 -20.13
N SER A 193 3.17 5.18 -19.82
CA SER A 193 1.83 4.99 -19.27
C SER A 193 1.67 5.66 -17.91
N ILE A 194 2.68 5.54 -17.04
CA ILE A 194 2.68 6.17 -15.72
C ILE A 194 2.71 7.69 -15.84
N GLU A 195 3.61 8.24 -16.68
CA GLU A 195 3.68 9.68 -16.93
C GLU A 195 2.35 10.24 -17.44
N LYS A 196 1.71 9.55 -18.39
CA LYS A 196 0.37 9.90 -18.88
C LYS A 196 -0.65 9.89 -17.75
N SER A 197 -0.68 8.84 -16.94
CA SER A 197 -1.59 8.75 -15.79
C SER A 197 -1.35 9.87 -14.77
N ILE A 198 -0.09 10.25 -14.51
CA ILE A 198 0.23 11.37 -13.62
C ILE A 198 -0.36 12.67 -14.15
N LEU A 199 -0.25 12.92 -15.46
CA LEU A 199 -0.76 14.15 -16.09
C LEU A 199 -2.28 14.21 -16.14
N GLU A 200 -2.95 13.07 -16.37
CA GLU A 200 -4.41 12.99 -16.54
C GLU A 200 -5.15 12.85 -15.20
N LEU A 201 -4.63 12.07 -14.26
CA LEU A 201 -5.33 11.67 -13.03
C LEU A 201 -4.66 12.23 -11.76
N GLY A 202 -3.49 12.83 -11.89
CA GLY A 202 -2.65 13.24 -10.77
C GLY A 202 -1.76 12.12 -10.24
N PHE A 203 -0.69 12.52 -9.52
CA PHE A 203 0.34 11.60 -9.04
C PHE A 203 -0.19 10.52 -8.10
N ASN A 204 -1.10 10.89 -7.18
CA ASN A 204 -1.61 9.96 -6.18
C ASN A 204 -2.43 8.85 -6.83
N ASN A 205 -3.30 9.17 -7.79
CA ASN A 205 -4.05 8.17 -8.54
C ASN A 205 -3.14 7.31 -9.42
N ALA A 206 -2.15 7.91 -10.07
CA ALA A 206 -1.16 7.16 -10.81
C ALA A 206 -0.37 6.19 -9.90
N ALA A 207 -0.05 6.61 -8.66
CA ALA A 207 0.58 5.73 -7.68
C ALA A 207 -0.33 4.55 -7.28
N ASN A 208 -1.61 4.81 -7.00
CA ASN A 208 -2.59 3.76 -6.73
C ASN A 208 -2.69 2.74 -7.88
N ILE A 209 -2.62 3.21 -9.13
CA ILE A 209 -2.80 2.37 -10.34
C ILE A 209 -1.54 1.58 -10.68
N HIS A 210 -0.37 2.20 -10.59
CA HIS A 210 0.84 1.66 -11.18
C HIS A 210 1.89 1.20 -10.18
N SER A 211 1.86 1.72 -8.94
CA SER A 211 2.90 1.42 -7.96
C SER A 211 2.72 0.02 -7.35
N ILE A 212 3.82 -0.70 -7.27
CA ILE A 212 3.89 -1.99 -6.55
C ILE A 212 4.29 -1.83 -5.09
N SER A 213 4.53 -0.59 -4.65
CA SER A 213 4.89 -0.27 -3.27
C SER A 213 3.68 -0.38 -2.33
N ASP A 214 3.91 -0.68 -1.07
CA ASP A 214 2.86 -0.65 -0.02
C ASP A 214 2.26 0.75 0.15
N SER A 215 3.04 1.80 -0.16
CA SER A 215 2.56 3.18 -0.18
C SER A 215 1.53 3.46 -1.29
N ALA A 216 1.41 2.58 -2.30
CA ALA A 216 0.46 2.71 -3.41
C ALA A 216 -0.96 2.98 -2.92
N LYS A 217 -1.44 2.19 -1.95
CA LYS A 217 -2.79 2.31 -1.37
C LYS A 217 -3.08 3.67 -0.73
N LEU A 218 -2.03 4.42 -0.39
CA LEU A 218 -2.08 5.78 0.17
C LEU A 218 -1.63 6.86 -0.83
N GLY A 219 -1.80 6.58 -2.13
CA GLY A 219 -1.38 7.52 -3.18
C GLY A 219 0.13 7.70 -3.30
N GLY A 220 0.90 6.70 -2.88
CA GLY A 220 2.35 6.74 -2.91
C GLY A 220 2.99 7.60 -1.81
N LYS A 221 2.23 8.12 -0.85
CA LYS A 221 2.75 9.04 0.20
C LYS A 221 3.77 8.35 1.09
N ILE A 222 4.98 8.93 1.14
CA ILE A 222 6.06 8.54 2.06
C ILE A 222 6.11 9.49 3.26
N GLY A 223 5.82 10.78 3.04
CA GLY A 223 5.89 11.83 4.04
C GLY A 223 7.22 12.58 4.04
N TRP A 224 7.60 13.15 5.18
CA TRP A 224 8.81 13.93 5.34
C TRP A 224 10.06 13.05 5.50
N VAL A 225 11.04 13.25 4.64
CA VAL A 225 12.29 12.50 4.59
C VAL A 225 13.46 13.47 4.62
N ASN A 226 14.42 13.24 5.52
CA ASN A 226 15.62 14.03 5.58
C ASN A 226 16.49 13.80 4.33
N GLU A 227 17.13 14.84 3.83
CA GLU A 227 18.05 14.76 2.69
C GLU A 227 19.12 13.68 2.87
N SER A 228 19.58 13.47 4.11
CA SER A 228 20.59 12.47 4.47
C SER A 228 20.12 11.02 4.30
N GLN A 229 18.80 10.79 4.36
CA GLN A 229 18.17 9.47 4.21
C GLN A 229 17.93 9.09 2.75
N LEU A 230 18.01 10.05 1.83
CA LEU A 230 17.81 9.80 0.42
C LEU A 230 19.02 9.09 -0.19
N ASN A 231 18.74 8.07 -1.01
CA ASN A 231 19.74 7.48 -1.88
C ASN A 231 20.40 8.56 -2.75
N LYS A 232 21.71 8.42 -3.03
CA LYS A 232 22.49 9.40 -3.81
C LYS A 232 21.84 9.73 -5.16
N ILE A 233 21.25 8.73 -5.82
CA ILE A 233 20.59 8.89 -7.13
C ILE A 233 19.31 9.70 -6.97
N ILE A 234 18.46 9.33 -6.02
CA ILE A 234 17.21 10.04 -5.71
C ILE A 234 17.50 11.48 -5.28
N LYS A 235 18.48 11.67 -4.39
CA LYS A 235 18.88 13.00 -3.94
C LYS A 235 19.27 13.91 -5.11
N LYS A 236 20.06 13.42 -6.07
CA LYS A 236 20.48 14.18 -7.24
C LYS A 236 19.30 14.67 -8.08
N GLU A 237 18.27 13.84 -8.20
CA GLU A 237 17.07 14.18 -8.99
C GLU A 237 16.15 15.14 -8.24
N ILE A 238 15.93 14.91 -6.92
CA ILE A 238 15.00 15.72 -6.11
C ILE A 238 15.49 17.15 -5.89
N ILE A 239 16.79 17.37 -5.74
CA ILE A 239 17.36 18.69 -5.37
C ILE A 239 17.00 19.79 -6.37
N ASN A 240 16.78 19.41 -7.63
CA ASN A 240 16.45 20.31 -8.74
C ASN A 240 14.95 20.42 -9.01
N LEU A 241 14.10 19.67 -8.32
CA LEU A 241 12.66 19.72 -8.48
C LEU A 241 12.06 20.95 -7.83
N LYS A 242 11.01 21.49 -8.46
CA LYS A 242 10.11 22.44 -7.82
C LYS A 242 9.03 21.68 -7.04
N ILE A 243 8.47 22.32 -6.03
CA ILE A 243 7.34 21.78 -5.29
C ILE A 243 6.18 21.51 -6.28
N GLY A 244 5.63 20.32 -6.24
CA GLY A 244 4.60 19.83 -7.16
C GLY A 244 5.13 19.02 -8.33
N ASP A 245 6.40 19.17 -8.72
CA ASP A 245 7.02 18.43 -9.83
C ASP A 245 7.35 16.98 -9.43
N PHE A 246 7.59 16.15 -10.44
CA PHE A 246 8.02 14.76 -10.25
C PHE A 246 9.22 14.42 -11.16
N THR A 247 10.00 13.42 -10.76
CA THR A 247 11.17 12.96 -11.51
C THR A 247 10.75 12.14 -12.73
N LYS A 248 11.65 12.00 -13.68
CA LYS A 248 11.60 10.87 -14.60
C LYS A 248 11.79 9.56 -13.83
N SER A 249 11.58 8.43 -14.51
CA SER A 249 11.83 7.11 -13.94
C SER A 249 13.30 6.94 -13.57
N ILE A 250 13.59 6.72 -12.31
CA ILE A 250 14.93 6.50 -11.73
C ILE A 250 15.13 4.99 -11.61
N THR A 251 16.24 4.49 -12.11
CA THR A 251 16.60 3.06 -11.97
C THR A 251 17.20 2.80 -10.58
N LEU A 252 16.65 1.81 -9.89
CA LEU A 252 17.14 1.32 -8.59
C LEU A 252 17.38 -0.19 -8.67
N PRO A 253 18.19 -0.77 -7.78
CA PRO A 253 18.23 -2.21 -7.61
C PRO A 253 16.82 -2.76 -7.34
N GLY A 254 16.35 -3.66 -8.21
CA GLY A 254 15.02 -4.29 -8.09
C GLY A 254 13.86 -3.59 -8.81
N GLY A 255 14.07 -2.43 -9.47
CA GLY A 255 13.01 -1.78 -10.25
C GLY A 255 13.28 -0.33 -10.59
N PHE A 256 12.20 0.40 -10.81
CA PHE A 256 12.19 1.80 -11.21
C PHE A 256 11.31 2.59 -10.26
N ILE A 257 11.70 3.83 -9.97
CA ILE A 257 10.93 4.72 -9.10
C ILE A 257 10.73 6.08 -9.77
N ILE A 258 9.54 6.64 -9.61
CA ILE A 258 9.23 8.04 -9.88
C ILE A 258 8.91 8.70 -8.55
N ILE A 259 9.53 9.83 -8.25
CA ILE A 259 9.36 10.58 -7.01
C ILE A 259 8.69 11.92 -7.30
N LYS A 260 7.64 12.26 -6.59
CA LYS A 260 7.06 13.61 -6.55
C LYS A 260 7.55 14.36 -5.33
N LEU A 261 7.95 15.61 -5.52
CA LEU A 261 8.23 16.54 -4.43
C LEU A 261 6.93 17.27 -4.05
N ASN A 262 6.36 16.89 -2.91
CA ASN A 262 5.13 17.52 -2.42
C ASN A 262 5.41 18.85 -1.73
N ASP A 263 6.51 18.91 -0.94
CA ASP A 263 6.94 20.11 -0.22
C ASP A 263 8.40 19.98 0.19
N LYS A 264 9.05 21.10 0.55
CA LYS A 264 10.41 21.13 1.08
C LYS A 264 10.58 22.22 2.11
N LYS A 265 11.34 21.93 3.15
CA LYS A 265 11.72 22.91 4.18
C LYS A 265 13.17 22.72 4.57
N LYS A 266 13.74 23.72 5.21
CA LYS A 266 15.04 23.63 5.88
C LYS A 266 14.81 23.53 7.38
N GLU A 267 15.55 22.67 8.02
CA GLU A 267 15.58 22.58 9.47
C GLU A 267 17.03 22.68 9.97
N GLU A 268 17.21 23.34 11.11
CA GLU A 268 18.48 23.32 11.81
C GLU A 268 18.82 21.89 12.25
N ILE A 269 20.05 21.49 11.99
CA ILE A 269 20.51 20.16 12.36
C ILE A 269 20.91 20.15 13.82
N ASN A 270 20.02 19.69 14.68
CA ASN A 270 20.39 19.26 16.02
C ASN A 270 20.50 17.73 16.01
N LEU A 271 21.43 17.18 15.22
CA LEU A 271 21.57 15.75 15.02
C LEU A 271 22.42 15.15 16.14
N ASN A 272 21.79 14.31 16.94
CA ASN A 272 22.52 13.30 17.69
C ASN A 272 23.05 12.24 16.69
N PHE A 273 24.37 12.08 16.62
CA PHE A 273 25.04 11.14 15.70
C PHE A 273 24.47 9.72 15.83
N GLU A 274 24.27 9.22 17.04
CA GLU A 274 23.79 7.87 17.30
C GLU A 274 22.34 7.68 16.83
N GLU A 275 21.49 8.67 17.05
CA GLU A 275 20.10 8.62 16.58
C GLU A 275 20.03 8.59 15.05
N GLU A 276 20.82 9.43 14.39
CA GLU A 276 20.84 9.49 12.92
C GLU A 276 21.45 8.21 12.33
N PHE A 277 22.50 7.68 12.94
CA PHE A 277 23.12 6.43 12.52
C PHE A 277 22.13 5.27 12.61
N ASN A 278 21.46 5.11 13.74
CA ASN A 278 20.44 4.07 13.92
C ASN A 278 19.28 4.22 12.92
N ARG A 279 18.84 5.45 12.68
CA ARG A 279 17.78 5.75 11.70
C ARG A 279 18.19 5.35 10.30
N GLN A 280 19.40 5.68 9.87
CA GLN A 280 19.90 5.33 8.54
C GLN A 280 20.12 3.81 8.39
N ILE A 281 20.61 3.13 9.41
CA ILE A 281 20.72 1.66 9.43
C ILE A 281 19.35 1.02 9.23
N ILE A 282 18.33 1.46 9.97
CA ILE A 282 16.97 0.93 9.85
C ILE A 282 16.41 1.21 8.45
N SER A 283 16.61 2.42 7.93
CA SER A 283 16.16 2.80 6.60
C SER A 283 16.79 1.93 5.49
N GLU A 284 18.10 1.70 5.56
CA GLU A 284 18.81 0.87 4.58
C GLU A 284 18.37 -0.60 4.66
N LYS A 285 18.24 -1.15 5.87
CA LYS A 285 17.70 -2.51 6.07
C LYS A 285 16.31 -2.66 5.47
N ASN A 286 15.42 -1.72 5.75
CA ASN A 286 14.04 -1.76 5.24
C ASN A 286 14.01 -1.64 3.71
N SER A 287 14.87 -0.81 3.12
CA SER A 287 14.99 -0.67 1.66
C SER A 287 15.40 -1.99 1.01
N GLN A 288 16.43 -2.67 1.55
CA GLN A 288 16.87 -3.95 1.03
C GLN A 288 15.82 -5.06 1.24
N LEU A 289 15.16 -5.09 2.41
CA LEU A 289 14.06 -6.04 2.65
C LEU A 289 12.90 -5.84 1.67
N LYS A 290 12.55 -4.61 1.36
CA LYS A 290 11.51 -4.30 0.36
C LYS A 290 11.89 -4.84 -1.02
N GLN A 291 13.14 -4.68 -1.44
CA GLN A 291 13.64 -5.23 -2.70
C GLN A 291 13.59 -6.76 -2.71
N PHE A 292 14.03 -7.41 -1.63
CA PHE A 292 13.93 -8.87 -1.49
C PHE A 292 12.49 -9.34 -1.52
N SER A 293 11.57 -8.62 -0.87
CA SER A 293 10.14 -8.90 -0.89
C SER A 293 9.59 -8.93 -2.32
N GLU A 294 9.89 -7.91 -3.12
CA GLU A 294 9.42 -7.83 -4.50
C GLU A 294 10.02 -8.93 -5.40
N ILE A 295 11.32 -9.20 -5.26
CA ILE A 295 11.98 -10.29 -5.99
C ILE A 295 11.36 -11.63 -5.62
N TYR A 296 11.14 -11.87 -4.34
CA TYR A 296 10.54 -13.10 -3.84
C TYR A 296 9.09 -13.26 -4.30
N PHE A 297 8.29 -12.20 -4.19
CA PHE A 297 6.92 -12.21 -4.69
C PHE A 297 6.85 -12.50 -6.19
N LYS A 298 7.69 -11.87 -7.01
CA LYS A 298 7.76 -12.18 -8.45
C LYS A 298 8.06 -13.65 -8.73
N LYS A 299 9.00 -14.23 -7.97
CA LYS A 299 9.35 -15.65 -8.11
C LYS A 299 8.14 -16.55 -7.81
N ILE A 300 7.44 -16.34 -6.71
CA ILE A 300 6.27 -17.18 -6.37
C ILE A 300 5.11 -16.94 -7.34
N LYS A 301 4.85 -15.70 -7.76
CA LYS A 301 3.82 -15.38 -8.74
C LYS A 301 4.04 -16.09 -10.06
N LYS A 302 5.29 -16.21 -10.54
CA LYS A 302 5.62 -16.93 -11.78
C LYS A 302 5.25 -18.42 -11.71
N ASN A 303 5.26 -19.00 -10.52
CA ASN A 303 4.92 -20.40 -10.28
C ASN A 303 3.43 -20.59 -9.90
N SER A 304 2.65 -19.53 -9.86
CA SER A 304 1.22 -19.57 -9.55
C SER A 304 0.39 -19.61 -10.82
N THR A 305 -0.65 -20.42 -10.82
CA THR A 305 -1.63 -20.49 -11.90
C THR A 305 -2.77 -19.50 -11.62
N ILE A 306 -3.06 -18.62 -12.55
CA ILE A 306 -4.20 -17.70 -12.48
C ILE A 306 -5.10 -18.02 -13.68
N SER A 307 -6.34 -18.42 -13.40
CA SER A 307 -7.34 -18.73 -14.44
C SER A 307 -8.59 -17.90 -14.21
N GLU A 308 -9.01 -17.16 -15.23
CA GLU A 308 -10.30 -16.44 -15.27
C GLU A 308 -11.41 -17.39 -15.69
N GLN A 309 -12.63 -17.21 -15.14
CA GLN A 309 -13.81 -18.00 -15.47
C GLN A 309 -14.88 -17.15 -16.11
#